data_e5e78e347f7582831785e4efa9e4cece
#
_entry.id   e5e78e347f7582831785e4efa9e4cece
#
_cell.length_a   1.000
_cell.length_b   1.000
_cell.length_c   1.000
_cell.angle_alpha   90.00
_cell.angle_beta   90.00
_cell.angle_gamma   90.00
#
_symmetry.space_group_name_H-M   'P 1'
#
loop_
_entity.id
_entity.type
_entity.pdbx_description
1 polymer ?
#
loop_
_entity_poly.entity_id
_entity_poly.type
_entity_poly.pdbx_seq_one_letter_code
_entity_poly.pdbx_strand_id
1 'polypeptide(L)'
;MGGWFRTAAVAALMVAAAAAASAQSFPSRPVRIFVPYPAGGGVDVLTRTLGDVVSKQWGQSVVVENRPGAGGVIASQAVVTSAPDGYTLIMVASGHATNPLLYAKIPYDTFKDFTPISLLASSPNILLVRADSPFKTMGDLIAAAKAKPGSLSFAHAGTGTSTHLAGELLKSLAKIDLNAIPYKGGAPSINDLLGGQIPISFNNGPESVGQLQAGTLRALAVTTAERAPFLPDVPSMSEAVPGYDTGVWWGLLGPANMPADVLAKLSHDFVAALNTDSVKERLGKLGALPIGSSPQQFDARIHADYDKWGPIIQAAGMKPE
;
A
#
# COMPACT_ATOMS: atom_id res chain seq x y z
N MET A 1 -63.76 -27.78 7.24
CA MET A 1 -62.37 -28.19 7.56
C MET A 1 -61.35 -27.83 6.47
N GLY A 2 -61.72 -27.30 5.30
CA GLY A 2 -60.76 -27.05 4.19
C GLY A 2 -60.07 -25.70 4.13
N GLY A 3 -60.43 -24.73 4.96
CA GLY A 3 -59.89 -23.36 4.89
C GLY A 3 -58.50 -23.18 5.58
N TRP A 4 -58.33 -23.88 6.68
CA TRP A 4 -57.09 -23.73 7.50
C TRP A 4 -55.88 -24.38 6.87
N PHE A 5 -56.03 -25.49 6.11
CA PHE A 5 -54.95 -26.09 5.38
C PHE A 5 -54.44 -25.24 4.19
N ARG A 6 -55.34 -24.50 3.56
CA ARG A 6 -54.96 -23.60 2.44
C ARG A 6 -54.21 -22.38 2.92
N THR A 7 -54.57 -21.80 4.05
CA THR A 7 -53.83 -20.66 4.65
C THR A 7 -52.48 -21.05 5.20
N ALA A 8 -52.35 -22.23 5.80
CA ALA A 8 -51.05 -22.75 6.27
C ALA A 8 -50.10 -23.07 5.10
N ALA A 9 -50.61 -23.63 3.99
CA ALA A 9 -49.77 -23.88 2.79
C ALA A 9 -49.30 -22.61 2.11
N VAL A 10 -50.11 -21.55 2.03
CA VAL A 10 -49.74 -20.24 1.48
C VAL A 10 -48.70 -19.53 2.37
N ALA A 11 -48.88 -19.61 3.70
CA ALA A 11 -47.88 -19.06 4.64
C ALA A 11 -46.56 -19.79 4.56
N ALA A 12 -46.54 -21.10 4.44
CA ALA A 12 -45.29 -21.90 4.27
C ALA A 12 -44.57 -21.59 2.93
N LEU A 13 -45.36 -21.36 1.84
CA LEU A 13 -44.77 -20.95 0.56
C LEU A 13 -44.20 -19.54 0.61
N MET A 14 -44.81 -18.59 1.30
CA MET A 14 -44.26 -17.26 1.48
C MET A 14 -43.02 -17.23 2.35
N VAL A 15 -42.95 -18.04 3.39
CA VAL A 15 -41.74 -18.21 4.20
C VAL A 15 -40.60 -18.86 3.42
N ALA A 16 -40.92 -19.88 2.59
CA ALA A 16 -39.92 -20.53 1.70
C ALA A 16 -39.46 -19.57 0.60
N ALA A 17 -40.33 -18.73 0.02
CA ALA A 17 -40.00 -17.72 -0.97
C ALA A 17 -39.14 -16.59 -0.35
N ALA A 18 -39.42 -16.19 0.90
CA ALA A 18 -38.61 -15.22 1.64
C ALA A 18 -37.22 -15.75 1.98
N ALA A 19 -37.09 -17.07 2.30
CA ALA A 19 -35.82 -17.73 2.53
C ALA A 19 -34.98 -17.90 1.25
N ALA A 20 -35.63 -18.08 0.09
CA ALA A 20 -34.96 -18.14 -1.22
C ALA A 20 -34.51 -16.76 -1.74
N ALA A 21 -35.17 -15.68 -1.31
CA ALA A 21 -34.80 -14.31 -1.69
C ALA A 21 -33.53 -13.80 -0.98
N SER A 22 -33.05 -14.48 0.07
CA SER A 22 -31.87 -14.06 0.84
C SER A 22 -30.55 -14.61 0.38
N ALA A 23 -30.51 -15.38 -0.72
CA ALA A 23 -29.27 -15.93 -1.27
C ALA A 23 -28.83 -15.20 -2.55
N GLN A 24 -28.87 -13.86 -2.58
CA GLN A 24 -28.14 -13.14 -3.62
C GLN A 24 -26.65 -13.35 -3.37
N SER A 25 -26.00 -14.11 -4.27
CA SER A 25 -24.56 -14.36 -4.17
C SER A 25 -23.80 -13.03 -4.17
N PHE A 26 -22.98 -12.79 -3.16
CA PHE A 26 -22.06 -11.64 -3.16
C PHE A 26 -21.02 -11.80 -4.26
N PRO A 27 -20.68 -10.71 -5.02
CA PRO A 27 -21.38 -9.43 -5.08
C PRO A 27 -22.54 -9.44 -6.09
N SER A 28 -23.65 -8.79 -5.76
CA SER A 28 -24.82 -8.59 -6.63
C SER A 28 -24.91 -7.19 -7.24
N ARG A 29 -23.98 -6.30 -6.87
CA ARG A 29 -23.87 -4.91 -7.33
C ARG A 29 -22.40 -4.47 -7.34
N PRO A 30 -22.04 -3.32 -7.93
CA PRO A 30 -20.68 -2.85 -7.98
C PRO A 30 -20.02 -2.74 -6.59
N VAL A 31 -18.77 -3.21 -6.49
CA VAL A 31 -17.92 -3.05 -5.32
C VAL A 31 -17.02 -1.85 -5.50
N ARG A 32 -16.95 -0.98 -4.50
CA ARG A 32 -16.12 0.23 -4.51
C ARG A 32 -14.86 0.01 -3.70
N ILE A 33 -13.71 0.39 -4.27
CA ILE A 33 -12.42 0.37 -3.56
C ILE A 33 -11.86 1.78 -3.51
N PHE A 34 -11.72 2.33 -2.32
CA PHE A 34 -11.03 3.59 -2.12
C PHE A 34 -9.53 3.40 -2.22
N VAL A 35 -8.87 4.35 -2.88
CA VAL A 35 -7.42 4.47 -2.96
C VAL A 35 -7.02 5.79 -2.31
N PRO A 36 -6.26 5.77 -1.20
CA PRO A 36 -5.95 6.96 -0.40
C PRO A 36 -4.85 7.85 -1.00
N TYR A 37 -4.50 7.65 -2.27
CA TYR A 37 -3.44 8.36 -2.98
C TYR A 37 -3.91 8.85 -4.35
N PRO A 38 -3.20 9.82 -4.96
CA PRO A 38 -3.50 10.26 -6.33
C PRO A 38 -3.44 9.11 -7.34
N ALA A 39 -4.20 9.26 -8.42
CA ALA A 39 -4.21 8.30 -9.53
C ALA A 39 -2.82 8.18 -10.17
N GLY A 40 -2.50 6.98 -10.67
CA GLY A 40 -1.23 6.65 -11.32
C GLY A 40 -0.10 6.24 -10.38
N GLY A 41 -0.28 6.34 -9.06
CA GLY A 41 0.67 5.79 -8.09
C GLY A 41 0.56 4.27 -7.94
N GLY A 42 1.55 3.64 -7.28
CA GLY A 42 1.63 2.18 -7.15
C GLY A 42 0.36 1.53 -6.59
N VAL A 43 -0.26 2.14 -5.57
CA VAL A 43 -1.53 1.66 -4.97
C VAL A 43 -2.66 1.68 -5.99
N ASP A 44 -2.80 2.77 -6.76
CA ASP A 44 -3.85 2.92 -7.78
C ASP A 44 -3.68 1.91 -8.91
N VAL A 45 -2.47 1.78 -9.43
CA VAL A 45 -2.16 0.83 -10.52
C VAL A 45 -2.44 -0.61 -10.08
N LEU A 46 -2.01 -1.01 -8.88
CA LEU A 46 -2.30 -2.34 -8.33
C LEU A 46 -3.80 -2.56 -8.19
N THR A 47 -4.52 -1.59 -7.59
CA THR A 47 -5.96 -1.71 -7.34
C THR A 47 -6.74 -1.87 -8.64
N ARG A 48 -6.44 -1.08 -9.67
CA ARG A 48 -7.09 -1.21 -11.00
C ARG A 48 -6.72 -2.52 -11.67
N THR A 49 -5.46 -2.94 -11.59
CA THR A 49 -5.02 -4.22 -12.19
C THR A 49 -5.78 -5.41 -11.61
N LEU A 50 -5.93 -5.47 -10.29
CA LEU A 50 -6.70 -6.53 -9.63
C LEU A 50 -8.21 -6.36 -9.84
N GLY A 51 -8.70 -5.12 -9.75
CA GLY A 51 -10.11 -4.79 -9.97
C GLY A 51 -10.62 -5.21 -11.35
N ASP A 52 -9.83 -5.06 -12.40
CA ASP A 52 -10.17 -5.49 -13.76
C ASP A 52 -10.34 -7.01 -13.85
N VAL A 53 -9.48 -7.78 -13.19
CA VAL A 53 -9.57 -9.26 -13.17
C VAL A 53 -10.78 -9.71 -12.36
N VAL A 54 -10.92 -9.18 -11.14
CA VAL A 54 -12.01 -9.54 -10.22
C VAL A 54 -13.37 -9.12 -10.78
N SER A 55 -13.47 -7.96 -11.44
CA SER A 55 -14.71 -7.53 -12.14
C SER A 55 -15.19 -8.55 -13.16
N LYS A 56 -14.27 -9.13 -13.94
CA LYS A 56 -14.59 -10.16 -14.93
C LYS A 56 -15.04 -11.47 -14.28
N GLN A 57 -14.41 -11.86 -13.17
CA GLN A 57 -14.77 -13.05 -12.41
C GLN A 57 -16.17 -12.93 -11.79
N TRP A 58 -16.51 -11.75 -11.28
CA TRP A 58 -17.79 -11.52 -10.61
C TRP A 58 -18.95 -11.19 -11.54
N GLY A 59 -18.66 -10.75 -12.77
CA GLY A 59 -19.68 -10.14 -13.62
C GLY A 59 -20.26 -8.83 -13.04
N GLN A 60 -19.56 -8.25 -12.06
CA GLN A 60 -19.89 -7.00 -11.38
C GLN A 60 -18.69 -6.05 -11.42
N SER A 61 -18.95 -4.76 -11.57
CA SER A 61 -17.89 -3.76 -11.66
C SER A 61 -17.18 -3.58 -10.33
N VAL A 62 -15.85 -3.47 -10.37
CA VAL A 62 -15.03 -2.92 -9.29
C VAL A 62 -14.72 -1.47 -9.63
N VAL A 63 -15.25 -0.54 -8.83
CA VAL A 63 -15.09 0.91 -9.03
C VAL A 63 -13.96 1.41 -8.15
N VAL A 64 -12.86 1.85 -8.76
CA VAL A 64 -11.71 2.41 -8.04
C VAL A 64 -11.85 3.92 -7.93
N GLU A 65 -11.90 4.44 -6.69
CA GLU A 65 -12.09 5.84 -6.38
C GLU A 65 -10.90 6.40 -5.59
N ASN A 66 -10.15 7.34 -6.17
CA ASN A 66 -9.04 7.99 -5.48
C ASN A 66 -9.55 9.06 -4.51
N ARG A 67 -9.18 8.93 -3.22
CA ARG A 67 -9.48 9.88 -2.13
C ARG A 67 -8.22 10.24 -1.36
N PRO A 68 -7.33 11.06 -1.94
CA PRO A 68 -6.08 11.44 -1.29
C PRO A 68 -6.31 12.40 -0.12
N GLY A 69 -5.36 12.38 0.83
CA GLY A 69 -5.29 13.37 1.92
C GLY A 69 -4.92 12.75 3.27
N ALA A 70 -4.19 13.53 4.08
CA ALA A 70 -3.76 13.19 5.43
C ALA A 70 -3.20 11.76 5.56
N GLY A 71 -2.23 11.38 4.71
CA GLY A 71 -1.63 10.04 4.74
C GLY A 71 -2.61 8.87 4.55
N GLY A 72 -3.81 9.13 3.99
CA GLY A 72 -4.87 8.13 3.83
C GLY A 72 -5.98 8.17 4.89
N VAL A 73 -5.88 9.02 5.88
CA VAL A 73 -6.88 9.14 6.97
C VAL A 73 -8.27 9.45 6.43
N ILE A 74 -8.39 10.33 5.41
CA ILE A 74 -9.68 10.71 4.82
C ILE A 74 -10.38 9.50 4.18
N ALA A 75 -9.68 8.71 3.40
CA ALA A 75 -10.24 7.52 2.76
C ALA A 75 -10.57 6.43 3.79
N SER A 76 -9.70 6.24 4.79
CA SER A 76 -9.88 5.27 5.87
C SER A 76 -11.14 5.58 6.68
N GLN A 77 -11.36 6.84 7.06
CA GLN A 77 -12.60 7.26 7.76
C GLN A 77 -13.86 6.97 6.95
N ALA A 78 -13.83 7.19 5.63
CA ALA A 78 -14.98 6.93 4.78
C ALA A 78 -15.34 5.43 4.72
N VAL A 79 -14.34 4.54 4.84
CA VAL A 79 -14.58 3.09 4.91
C VAL A 79 -15.12 2.68 6.27
N VAL A 80 -14.55 3.16 7.35
CA VAL A 80 -14.99 2.86 8.72
C VAL A 80 -16.47 3.19 8.92
N THR A 81 -16.95 4.27 8.30
CA THR A 81 -18.36 4.70 8.37
C THR A 81 -19.29 3.99 7.38
N SER A 82 -18.77 3.08 6.55
CA SER A 82 -19.53 2.33 5.56
C SER A 82 -20.19 1.08 6.19
N ALA A 83 -21.23 0.55 5.53
CA ALA A 83 -21.81 -0.73 5.93
C ALA A 83 -20.77 -1.87 5.79
N PRO A 84 -20.72 -2.82 6.75
CA PRO A 84 -19.76 -3.92 6.73
C PRO A 84 -20.21 -5.08 5.82
N ASP A 85 -20.70 -4.77 4.64
CA ASP A 85 -21.32 -5.71 3.69
C ASP A 85 -20.39 -6.12 2.52
N GLY A 86 -19.13 -5.68 2.55
CA GLY A 86 -18.14 -5.99 1.52
C GLY A 86 -18.18 -5.11 0.27
N TYR A 87 -19.11 -4.18 0.14
CA TYR A 87 -19.26 -3.34 -1.05
C TYR A 87 -18.46 -2.04 -1.01
N THR A 88 -17.87 -1.70 0.14
CA THR A 88 -16.96 -0.56 0.26
C THR A 88 -15.68 -1.02 0.95
N LEU A 89 -14.58 -0.96 0.23
CA LEU A 89 -13.26 -1.43 0.65
C LEU A 89 -12.23 -0.32 0.49
N ILE A 90 -11.04 -0.52 1.03
CA ILE A 90 -9.89 0.36 0.83
C ILE A 90 -8.63 -0.44 0.52
N MET A 91 -7.87 0.00 -0.47
CA MET A 91 -6.51 -0.47 -0.72
C MET A 91 -5.54 0.46 0.00
N VAL A 92 -4.92 -0.01 1.06
CA VAL A 92 -3.97 0.77 1.87
C VAL A 92 -2.51 0.44 1.52
N ALA A 93 -1.61 1.36 1.86
CA ALA A 93 -0.17 1.11 1.89
C ALA A 93 0.32 1.02 3.35
N SER A 94 1.59 0.67 3.53
CA SER A 94 2.23 0.50 4.85
C SER A 94 2.10 1.70 5.79
N GLY A 95 1.90 2.92 5.28
CA GLY A 95 1.59 4.10 6.09
C GLY A 95 0.32 3.96 6.94
N HIS A 96 -0.62 3.06 6.58
CA HIS A 96 -1.80 2.78 7.40
C HIS A 96 -1.42 2.29 8.81
N ALA A 97 -0.41 1.45 8.93
CA ALA A 97 0.07 0.95 10.22
C ALA A 97 0.77 2.03 11.06
N THR A 98 1.36 3.05 10.43
CA THR A 98 2.13 4.09 11.11
C THR A 98 1.33 5.37 11.36
N ASN A 99 0.15 5.52 10.75
CA ASN A 99 -0.70 6.70 10.96
C ASN A 99 -0.99 7.00 12.45
N PRO A 100 -1.27 6.01 13.33
CA PRO A 100 -1.46 6.28 14.76
C PRO A 100 -0.24 6.89 15.48
N LEU A 101 0.95 6.72 14.90
CA LEU A 101 2.20 7.26 15.44
C LEU A 101 2.50 8.69 14.95
N LEU A 102 1.87 9.10 13.85
CA LEU A 102 2.21 10.31 13.09
C LEU A 102 1.12 11.37 13.07
N TYR A 103 -0.09 11.01 13.46
CA TYR A 103 -1.22 11.94 13.59
C TYR A 103 -1.71 11.99 15.03
N ALA A 104 -1.78 13.20 15.60
CA ALA A 104 -2.25 13.40 16.97
C ALA A 104 -3.71 12.98 17.18
N LYS A 105 -4.53 13.07 16.14
CA LYS A 105 -5.92 12.62 16.13
C LYS A 105 -6.26 11.98 14.80
N ILE A 106 -6.58 10.69 14.84
CA ILE A 106 -7.22 9.99 13.73
C ILE A 106 -8.64 9.61 14.15
N PRO A 107 -9.64 9.73 13.25
CA PRO A 107 -11.06 9.51 13.59
C PRO A 107 -11.47 8.03 13.57
N TYR A 108 -10.52 7.11 13.78
CA TYR A 108 -10.73 5.66 13.80
C TYR A 108 -9.60 4.96 14.59
N ASP A 109 -9.86 3.74 15.02
CA ASP A 109 -8.85 2.82 15.56
C ASP A 109 -8.33 1.92 14.43
N THR A 110 -7.03 2.05 14.11
CA THR A 110 -6.37 1.30 13.02
C THR A 110 -6.50 -0.21 13.18
N PHE A 111 -6.61 -0.71 14.40
CA PHE A 111 -6.61 -2.15 14.69
C PHE A 111 -8.01 -2.75 14.91
N LYS A 112 -9.01 -1.91 15.25
CA LYS A 112 -10.36 -2.38 15.59
C LYS A 112 -11.42 -2.05 14.56
N ASP A 113 -11.27 -0.95 13.82
CA ASP A 113 -12.32 -0.44 12.94
C ASP A 113 -12.22 -0.98 11.52
N PHE A 114 -11.25 -1.87 11.25
CA PHE A 114 -11.05 -2.51 9.96
C PHE A 114 -11.05 -4.03 10.07
N THR A 115 -11.46 -4.67 8.97
CA THR A 115 -11.28 -6.11 8.76
C THR A 115 -10.19 -6.30 7.69
N PRO A 116 -9.00 -6.85 8.04
CA PRO A 116 -7.99 -7.24 7.06
C PRO A 116 -8.52 -8.31 6.11
N ILE A 117 -8.29 -8.12 4.80
CA ILE A 117 -8.73 -9.07 3.75
C ILE A 117 -7.52 -9.84 3.23
N SER A 118 -6.52 -9.12 2.73
CA SER A 118 -5.25 -9.72 2.29
C SER A 118 -4.17 -8.66 2.10
N LEU A 119 -2.96 -8.97 2.49
CA LEU A 119 -1.74 -8.31 2.03
C LEU A 119 -1.46 -8.82 0.61
N LEU A 120 -1.65 -7.96 -0.39
CA LEU A 120 -1.69 -8.38 -1.79
C LEU A 120 -0.32 -8.33 -2.46
N ALA A 121 0.44 -7.26 -2.25
CA ALA A 121 1.74 -7.11 -2.87
C ALA A 121 2.70 -6.26 -2.02
N SER A 122 3.98 -6.32 -2.35
CA SER A 122 5.02 -5.44 -1.82
C SER A 122 5.93 -4.92 -2.92
N SER A 123 6.71 -3.89 -2.59
CA SER A 123 7.80 -3.40 -3.44
C SER A 123 8.90 -2.83 -2.54
N PRO A 124 10.17 -2.95 -2.92
CA PRO A 124 11.19 -2.13 -2.29
C PRO A 124 10.89 -0.64 -2.55
N ASN A 125 11.33 0.22 -1.66
CA ASN A 125 11.64 1.56 -2.09
C ASN A 125 13.01 1.54 -2.80
N ILE A 126 13.23 2.50 -3.67
CA ILE A 126 14.46 2.62 -4.44
C ILE A 126 15.03 4.01 -4.16
N LEU A 127 16.28 4.07 -3.76
CA LEU A 127 17.01 5.32 -3.64
C LEU A 127 17.52 5.73 -5.01
N LEU A 128 16.99 6.84 -5.51
CA LEU A 128 17.19 7.35 -6.85
C LEU A 128 18.02 8.62 -6.85
N VAL A 129 18.85 8.74 -7.88
CA VAL A 129 19.55 9.96 -8.28
C VAL A 129 19.39 10.18 -9.78
N ARG A 130 19.67 11.37 -10.28
CA ARG A 130 19.81 11.61 -11.73
C ARG A 130 20.93 10.77 -12.32
N ALA A 131 20.82 10.41 -13.59
CA ALA A 131 21.84 9.64 -14.28
C ALA A 131 23.22 10.32 -14.29
N ASP A 132 23.24 11.64 -14.37
CA ASP A 132 24.46 12.49 -14.35
C ASP A 132 24.94 12.85 -12.93
N SER A 133 24.25 12.42 -11.88
CA SER A 133 24.63 12.68 -10.49
C SER A 133 26.08 12.28 -10.18
N PRO A 134 26.79 13.04 -9.34
CA PRO A 134 28.11 12.66 -8.84
C PRO A 134 28.06 11.38 -7.99
N PHE A 135 26.91 11.08 -7.36
CA PHE A 135 26.76 9.86 -6.56
C PHE A 135 26.58 8.65 -7.47
N LYS A 136 27.54 7.74 -7.42
CA LYS A 136 27.52 6.49 -8.19
C LYS A 136 27.19 5.28 -7.32
N THR A 137 27.46 5.39 -6.02
CA THR A 137 27.28 4.34 -5.01
C THR A 137 26.67 4.91 -3.73
N MET A 138 26.18 4.02 -2.87
CA MET A 138 25.78 4.38 -1.50
C MET A 138 26.95 4.96 -0.69
N GLY A 139 28.17 4.47 -0.93
CA GLY A 139 29.38 4.98 -0.28
C GLY A 139 29.63 6.45 -0.59
N ASP A 140 29.46 6.88 -1.85
CA ASP A 140 29.63 8.28 -2.26
C ASP A 140 28.62 9.19 -1.54
N LEU A 141 27.37 8.75 -1.49
CA LEU A 141 26.28 9.51 -0.82
C LEU A 141 26.55 9.65 0.69
N ILE A 142 26.89 8.54 1.36
CA ILE A 142 27.18 8.53 2.79
C ILE A 142 28.41 9.38 3.11
N ALA A 143 29.46 9.30 2.30
CA ALA A 143 30.66 10.13 2.48
C ALA A 143 30.35 11.61 2.33
N ALA A 144 29.58 12.00 1.31
CA ALA A 144 29.15 13.38 1.11
C ALA A 144 28.29 13.92 2.26
N ALA A 145 27.34 13.12 2.74
CA ALA A 145 26.46 13.48 3.86
C ALA A 145 27.26 13.64 5.17
N LYS A 146 28.27 12.78 5.42
CA LYS A 146 29.16 12.90 6.59
C LYS A 146 30.08 14.11 6.50
N ALA A 147 30.57 14.43 5.31
CA ALA A 147 31.46 15.59 5.10
C ALA A 147 30.76 16.92 5.34
N LYS A 148 29.45 17.01 5.03
CA LYS A 148 28.63 18.22 5.22
C LYS A 148 27.24 17.85 5.75
N PRO A 149 27.09 17.62 7.07
CA PRO A 149 25.81 17.25 7.66
C PRO A 149 24.71 18.29 7.32
N GLY A 150 23.49 17.81 7.01
CA GLY A 150 22.35 18.65 6.66
C GLY A 150 22.40 19.34 5.29
N SER A 151 23.47 19.13 4.50
CA SER A 151 23.59 19.78 3.18
C SER A 151 22.81 19.07 2.07
N LEU A 152 22.48 17.81 2.25
CA LEU A 152 21.73 17.02 1.29
C LEU A 152 20.28 16.85 1.72
N SER A 153 19.40 16.90 0.73
CA SER A 153 17.96 16.68 0.94
C SER A 153 17.50 15.47 0.16
N PHE A 154 16.52 14.74 0.71
CA PHE A 154 15.85 13.67 -0.02
C PHE A 154 14.36 13.94 -0.17
N ALA A 155 13.83 13.67 -1.36
CA ALA A 155 12.40 13.70 -1.62
C ALA A 155 11.73 12.39 -1.20
N HIS A 156 10.48 12.50 -0.73
CA HIS A 156 9.63 11.36 -0.39
C HIS A 156 8.16 11.66 -0.71
N ALA A 157 7.33 10.61 -0.80
CA ALA A 157 5.94 10.70 -1.26
C ALA A 157 4.93 11.27 -0.24
N GLY A 158 5.41 11.81 0.87
CA GLY A 158 4.62 12.42 1.95
C GLY A 158 5.04 11.91 3.33
N THR A 159 4.71 12.69 4.37
CA THR A 159 5.02 12.37 5.77
C THR A 159 4.40 11.00 6.13
N GLY A 160 5.19 10.15 6.79
CA GLY A 160 4.77 8.82 7.24
C GLY A 160 4.68 7.73 6.16
N THR A 161 4.92 8.05 4.89
CA THR A 161 5.00 7.03 3.84
C THR A 161 6.25 6.17 3.99
N SER A 162 6.24 4.98 3.37
CA SER A 162 7.42 4.09 3.36
C SER A 162 8.67 4.78 2.84
N THR A 163 8.54 5.69 1.88
CA THR A 163 9.65 6.46 1.31
C THR A 163 10.22 7.49 2.28
N HIS A 164 9.39 8.10 3.12
CA HIS A 164 9.84 8.94 4.22
C HIS A 164 10.59 8.12 5.27
N LEU A 165 9.96 7.07 5.76
CA LEU A 165 10.53 6.18 6.77
C LEU A 165 11.83 5.50 6.30
N ALA A 166 11.96 5.23 4.99
CA ALA A 166 13.21 4.74 4.40
C ALA A 166 14.35 5.74 4.56
N GLY A 167 14.10 7.02 4.31
CA GLY A 167 15.08 8.09 4.52
C GLY A 167 15.47 8.24 5.99
N GLU A 168 14.50 8.23 6.90
CA GLU A 168 14.77 8.34 8.35
C GLU A 168 15.52 7.12 8.89
N LEU A 169 15.22 5.91 8.41
CA LEU A 169 15.98 4.71 8.75
C LEU A 169 17.44 4.82 8.26
N LEU A 170 17.66 5.36 7.05
CA LEU A 170 19.00 5.60 6.53
C LEU A 170 19.78 6.58 7.41
N LYS A 171 19.17 7.70 7.78
CA LYS A 171 19.77 8.68 8.70
C LYS A 171 20.19 8.02 10.01
N SER A 172 19.29 7.24 10.60
CA SER A 172 19.50 6.56 11.89
C SER A 172 20.62 5.55 11.82
N LEU A 173 20.62 4.64 10.86
CA LEU A 173 21.59 3.53 10.79
C LEU A 173 22.97 3.98 10.29
N ALA A 174 23.02 4.82 9.26
CA ALA A 174 24.29 5.32 8.69
C ALA A 174 24.88 6.48 9.49
N LYS A 175 24.16 7.01 10.51
CA LYS A 175 24.57 8.16 11.33
C LYS A 175 24.91 9.37 10.46
N ILE A 176 24.01 9.73 9.54
CA ILE A 176 24.10 10.88 8.64
C ILE A 176 22.92 11.82 8.85
N ASP A 177 23.10 13.08 8.47
CA ASP A 177 22.06 14.08 8.50
C ASP A 177 21.61 14.46 7.09
N LEU A 178 20.30 14.28 6.81
CA LEU A 178 19.64 14.60 5.55
C LEU A 178 18.34 15.35 5.83
N ASN A 179 17.98 16.32 4.99
CA ASN A 179 16.72 17.03 5.08
C ASN A 179 15.61 16.27 4.32
N ALA A 180 14.54 15.92 4.99
CA ALA A 180 13.37 15.28 4.36
C ALA A 180 12.47 16.33 3.70
N ILE A 181 12.16 16.18 2.41
CA ILE A 181 11.29 17.08 1.64
C ILE A 181 10.03 16.32 1.20
N PRO A 182 8.86 16.66 1.78
CA PRO A 182 7.60 15.97 1.47
C PRO A 182 7.01 16.44 0.13
N TYR A 183 6.55 15.45 -0.66
CA TYR A 183 5.78 15.67 -1.90
C TYR A 183 4.39 15.02 -1.77
N LYS A 184 3.47 15.42 -2.65
CA LYS A 184 2.11 14.84 -2.73
C LYS A 184 2.11 13.56 -3.60
N GLY A 185 2.95 12.57 -3.25
CA GLY A 185 3.13 11.32 -3.99
C GLY A 185 4.50 11.24 -4.68
N GLY A 186 4.81 10.07 -5.27
CA GLY A 186 6.10 9.81 -5.90
C GLY A 186 6.31 10.55 -7.23
N ALA A 187 5.27 10.70 -8.05
CA ALA A 187 5.40 11.34 -9.36
C ALA A 187 5.96 12.79 -9.29
N PRO A 188 5.45 13.71 -8.44
CA PRO A 188 6.03 15.03 -8.32
C PRO A 188 7.47 15.00 -7.76
N SER A 189 7.82 14.07 -6.87
CA SER A 189 9.20 13.94 -6.38
C SER A 189 10.17 13.48 -7.47
N ILE A 190 9.73 12.60 -8.38
CA ILE A 190 10.51 12.18 -9.55
C ILE A 190 10.71 13.36 -10.52
N ASN A 191 9.69 14.15 -10.77
CA ASN A 191 9.79 15.31 -11.65
C ASN A 191 10.83 16.31 -11.15
N ASP A 192 10.84 16.61 -9.85
CA ASP A 192 11.81 17.51 -9.24
C ASP A 192 13.23 16.90 -9.19
N LEU A 193 13.34 15.60 -9.02
CA LEU A 193 14.61 14.88 -9.14
C LEU A 193 15.17 15.00 -10.57
N LEU A 194 14.34 14.75 -11.60
CA LEU A 194 14.72 14.92 -13.01
C LEU A 194 15.09 16.35 -13.35
N GLY A 195 14.35 17.31 -12.78
CA GLY A 195 14.62 18.75 -12.92
C GLY A 195 15.85 19.23 -12.15
N GLY A 196 16.50 18.38 -11.35
CA GLY A 196 17.67 18.74 -10.53
C GLY A 196 17.37 19.65 -9.34
N GLN A 197 16.08 19.78 -8.96
CA GLN A 197 15.66 20.57 -7.79
C GLN A 197 15.99 19.86 -6.47
N ILE A 198 16.06 18.53 -6.49
CA ILE A 198 16.42 17.70 -5.36
C ILE A 198 17.50 16.67 -5.77
N PRO A 199 18.55 16.43 -4.94
CA PRO A 199 19.66 15.56 -5.35
C PRO A 199 19.33 14.06 -5.28
N ILE A 200 18.45 13.64 -4.37
CA ILE A 200 18.09 12.22 -4.12
C ILE A 200 16.60 12.11 -3.81
N SER A 201 16.02 10.95 -4.15
CA SER A 201 14.62 10.65 -3.86
C SER A 201 14.44 9.18 -3.53
N PHE A 202 13.56 8.90 -2.57
CA PHE A 202 13.04 7.55 -2.35
C PHE A 202 11.70 7.42 -3.05
N ASN A 203 11.58 6.40 -3.91
CA ASN A 203 10.33 6.08 -4.61
C ASN A 203 10.10 4.58 -4.68
N ASN A 204 8.87 4.15 -4.93
CA ASN A 204 8.52 2.74 -5.07
C ASN A 204 8.86 2.22 -6.48
N GLY A 205 8.95 0.91 -6.63
CA GLY A 205 9.19 0.26 -7.91
C GLY A 205 8.28 0.75 -9.04
N PRO A 206 6.94 0.72 -8.89
CA PRO A 206 6.00 1.14 -9.95
C PRO A 206 6.21 2.56 -10.47
N GLU A 207 6.71 3.46 -9.64
CA GLU A 207 6.96 4.86 -10.01
C GLU A 207 8.35 5.05 -10.63
N SER A 208 9.29 4.14 -10.37
CA SER A 208 10.72 4.29 -10.67
C SER A 208 11.18 3.54 -11.91
N VAL A 209 10.62 2.35 -12.16
CA VAL A 209 11.14 1.41 -13.18
C VAL A 209 11.20 2.04 -14.56
N GLY A 210 10.19 2.82 -14.97
CA GLY A 210 10.18 3.49 -16.28
C GLY A 210 11.35 4.45 -16.47
N GLN A 211 11.71 5.22 -15.44
CA GLN A 211 12.83 6.18 -15.49
C GLN A 211 14.18 5.49 -15.46
N LEU A 212 14.29 4.37 -14.74
CA LEU A 212 15.49 3.52 -14.74
C LEU A 212 15.73 2.88 -16.10
N GLN A 213 14.67 2.36 -16.73
CA GLN A 213 14.73 1.79 -18.09
C GLN A 213 15.07 2.84 -19.16
N ALA A 214 14.56 4.05 -19.00
CA ALA A 214 14.89 5.17 -19.89
C ALA A 214 16.30 5.73 -19.67
N GLY A 215 17.03 5.27 -18.61
CA GLY A 215 18.36 5.75 -18.28
C GLY A 215 18.41 7.21 -17.82
N THR A 216 17.27 7.82 -17.45
CA THR A 216 17.20 9.20 -16.95
C THR A 216 17.53 9.31 -15.47
N LEU A 217 17.23 8.25 -14.72
CA LEU A 217 17.60 8.09 -13.32
C LEU A 217 18.51 6.87 -13.13
N ARG A 218 19.26 6.88 -12.02
CA ARG A 218 20.06 5.77 -11.53
C ARG A 218 19.56 5.36 -10.16
N ALA A 219 19.41 4.05 -9.93
CA ALA A 219 19.20 3.49 -8.60
C ALA A 219 20.57 3.33 -7.90
N LEU A 220 20.70 3.85 -6.70
CA LEU A 220 21.86 3.61 -5.85
C LEU A 220 21.70 2.35 -5.00
N ALA A 221 20.49 2.09 -4.53
CA ALA A 221 20.15 0.88 -3.77
C ALA A 221 18.62 0.64 -3.76
N VAL A 222 18.25 -0.64 -3.56
CA VAL A 222 16.92 -1.04 -3.11
C VAL A 222 16.91 -1.14 -1.59
N THR A 223 15.75 -0.87 -0.98
CA THR A 223 15.65 -0.75 0.50
C THR A 223 15.38 -2.07 1.22
N THR A 224 15.15 -3.15 0.50
CA THR A 224 14.95 -4.50 1.05
C THR A 224 16.26 -5.12 1.51
N ALA A 225 16.20 -6.09 2.44
CA ALA A 225 17.37 -6.81 2.94
C ALA A 225 18.16 -7.49 1.81
N GLU A 226 17.45 -7.96 0.79
CA GLU A 226 18.03 -8.58 -0.41
C GLU A 226 17.78 -7.71 -1.64
N ARG A 227 18.54 -7.97 -2.71
CA ARG A 227 18.34 -7.32 -4.01
C ARG A 227 16.97 -7.68 -4.60
N ALA A 228 16.37 -6.72 -5.29
CA ALA A 228 15.09 -6.95 -5.93
C ALA A 228 15.23 -7.78 -7.22
N PRO A 229 14.41 -8.82 -7.44
CA PRO A 229 14.52 -9.67 -8.64
C PRO A 229 14.39 -8.92 -9.96
N PHE A 230 13.66 -7.80 -10.00
CA PHE A 230 13.49 -6.97 -11.20
C PHE A 230 14.61 -5.92 -11.39
N LEU A 231 15.54 -5.80 -10.41
CA LEU A 231 16.74 -4.95 -10.46
C LEU A 231 17.94 -5.69 -9.88
N PRO A 232 18.36 -6.82 -10.46
CA PRO A 232 19.37 -7.69 -9.88
C PRO A 232 20.75 -7.04 -9.76
N ASP A 233 21.04 -6.06 -10.62
CA ASP A 233 22.33 -5.33 -10.62
C ASP A 233 22.35 -4.17 -9.60
N VAL A 234 21.20 -3.79 -9.03
CA VAL A 234 21.11 -2.75 -8.02
C VAL A 234 21.35 -3.37 -6.65
N PRO A 235 22.35 -2.88 -5.87
CA PRO A 235 22.64 -3.45 -4.56
C PRO A 235 21.49 -3.24 -3.58
N SER A 236 21.39 -4.14 -2.59
CA SER A 236 20.59 -3.88 -1.41
C SER A 236 21.26 -2.81 -0.56
N MET A 237 20.47 -1.95 0.07
CA MET A 237 21.00 -0.95 1.00
C MET A 237 21.68 -1.63 2.22
N SER A 238 21.27 -2.83 2.60
CA SER A 238 21.88 -3.63 3.66
C SER A 238 23.36 -3.96 3.38
N GLU A 239 23.78 -4.00 2.10
CA GLU A 239 25.19 -4.24 1.71
C GLU A 239 26.10 -3.06 2.14
N ALA A 240 25.57 -1.84 2.19
CA ALA A 240 26.30 -0.65 2.63
C ALA A 240 25.95 -0.22 4.06
N VAL A 241 24.75 -0.54 4.53
CA VAL A 241 24.21 -0.15 5.85
C VAL A 241 23.64 -1.38 6.52
N PRO A 242 24.44 -2.13 7.32
CA PRO A 242 23.99 -3.36 7.98
C PRO A 242 22.72 -3.16 8.80
N GLY A 243 21.79 -4.11 8.71
CA GLY A 243 20.50 -4.07 9.40
C GLY A 243 19.43 -3.22 8.73
N TYR A 244 19.73 -2.63 7.57
CA TYR A 244 18.74 -1.88 6.82
C TYR A 244 17.81 -2.84 6.07
N ASP A 245 16.53 -2.76 6.36
CA ASP A 245 15.46 -3.49 5.67
C ASP A 245 14.15 -2.75 5.81
N THR A 246 13.60 -2.29 4.69
CA THR A 246 12.25 -1.69 4.62
C THR A 246 11.70 -1.75 3.20
N GLY A 247 10.42 -1.46 3.05
CA GLY A 247 9.74 -1.41 1.77
C GLY A 247 8.30 -0.96 1.96
N VAL A 248 7.57 -0.89 0.86
CA VAL A 248 6.13 -0.67 0.89
C VAL A 248 5.40 -1.99 0.70
N TRP A 249 4.28 -2.14 1.36
CA TRP A 249 3.30 -3.16 1.04
C TRP A 249 1.94 -2.52 0.77
N TRP A 250 1.10 -3.25 0.06
CA TRP A 250 -0.27 -2.87 -0.27
C TRP A 250 -1.22 -3.98 0.11
N GLY A 251 -2.28 -3.64 0.81
CA GLY A 251 -3.26 -4.59 1.28
C GLY A 251 -4.68 -4.04 1.23
N LEU A 252 -5.62 -4.95 1.12
CA LEU A 252 -7.04 -4.68 1.05
C LEU A 252 -7.68 -4.82 2.42
N LEU A 253 -8.42 -3.80 2.85
CA LEU A 253 -9.19 -3.76 4.08
C LEU A 253 -10.66 -3.47 3.78
N GLY A 254 -11.54 -3.94 4.65
CA GLY A 254 -12.93 -3.49 4.73
C GLY A 254 -13.24 -2.89 6.09
N PRO A 255 -14.47 -2.37 6.32
CA PRO A 255 -14.91 -1.95 7.65
C PRO A 255 -14.96 -3.14 8.61
N ALA A 256 -14.88 -2.86 9.91
CA ALA A 256 -14.96 -3.90 10.94
C ALA A 256 -16.26 -4.71 10.85
N ASN A 257 -16.23 -5.95 11.35
CA ASN A 257 -17.40 -6.83 11.46
C ASN A 257 -18.04 -7.24 10.13
N MET A 258 -17.26 -7.39 9.06
CA MET A 258 -17.79 -7.99 7.82
C MET A 258 -18.23 -9.45 8.04
N PRO A 259 -19.29 -9.92 7.36
CA PRO A 259 -19.70 -11.33 7.39
C PRO A 259 -18.55 -12.25 6.96
N ALA A 260 -18.41 -13.40 7.65
CA ALA A 260 -17.27 -14.29 7.44
C ALA A 260 -17.22 -14.89 6.02
N ASP A 261 -18.36 -15.16 5.42
CA ASP A 261 -18.50 -15.66 4.05
C ASP A 261 -18.08 -14.60 3.00
N VAL A 262 -18.45 -13.33 3.22
CA VAL A 262 -18.04 -12.20 2.39
C VAL A 262 -16.51 -11.98 2.49
N LEU A 263 -15.96 -12.00 3.72
CA LEU A 263 -14.52 -11.90 3.94
C LEU A 263 -13.75 -13.04 3.25
N ALA A 264 -14.21 -14.28 3.43
CA ALA A 264 -13.57 -15.44 2.81
C ALA A 264 -13.59 -15.35 1.28
N LYS A 265 -14.72 -14.94 0.69
CA LYS A 265 -14.82 -14.74 -0.76
C LYS A 265 -13.93 -13.63 -1.27
N LEU A 266 -13.92 -12.46 -0.63
CA LEU A 266 -13.05 -11.35 -1.01
C LEU A 266 -11.57 -11.77 -0.96
N SER A 267 -11.13 -12.37 0.15
CA SER A 267 -9.75 -12.83 0.29
C SER A 267 -9.39 -13.87 -0.80
N HIS A 268 -10.24 -14.87 -1.02
CA HIS A 268 -10.03 -15.88 -2.05
C HIS A 268 -9.92 -15.26 -3.45
N ASP A 269 -10.87 -14.41 -3.84
CA ASP A 269 -10.98 -13.92 -5.22
C ASP A 269 -9.84 -12.93 -5.55
N PHE A 270 -9.46 -12.04 -4.62
CA PHE A 270 -8.32 -11.14 -4.81
C PHE A 270 -6.98 -11.89 -4.85
N VAL A 271 -6.80 -12.92 -4.03
CA VAL A 271 -5.60 -13.76 -4.06
C VAL A 271 -5.56 -14.60 -5.35
N ALA A 272 -6.69 -15.12 -5.81
CA ALA A 272 -6.78 -15.83 -7.09
C ALA A 272 -6.44 -14.89 -8.27
N ALA A 273 -6.97 -13.67 -8.28
CA ALA A 273 -6.66 -12.66 -9.29
C ALA A 273 -5.16 -12.31 -9.31
N LEU A 274 -4.57 -12.14 -8.13
CA LEU A 274 -3.14 -11.86 -7.95
C LEU A 274 -2.26 -12.98 -8.55
N ASN A 275 -2.72 -14.23 -8.48
CA ASN A 275 -1.98 -15.40 -8.94
C ASN A 275 -2.12 -15.68 -10.45
N THR A 276 -2.89 -14.90 -11.20
CA THR A 276 -2.94 -15.03 -12.66
C THR A 276 -1.63 -14.57 -13.30
N ASP A 277 -1.21 -15.26 -14.38
CA ASP A 277 0.06 -14.95 -15.06
C ASP A 277 0.10 -13.51 -15.56
N SER A 278 -1.02 -13.00 -16.08
CA SER A 278 -1.12 -11.63 -16.58
C SER A 278 -0.92 -10.58 -15.47
N VAL A 279 -1.41 -10.83 -14.25
CA VAL A 279 -1.21 -9.94 -13.11
C VAL A 279 0.22 -10.04 -12.60
N LYS A 280 0.76 -11.24 -12.45
CA LYS A 280 2.16 -11.45 -12.02
C LYS A 280 3.16 -10.77 -12.97
N GLU A 281 2.96 -10.96 -14.28
CA GLU A 281 3.80 -10.32 -15.30
C GLU A 281 3.71 -8.78 -15.22
N ARG A 282 2.47 -8.24 -15.09
CA ARG A 282 2.26 -6.79 -14.99
C ARG A 282 2.89 -6.21 -13.72
N LEU A 283 2.74 -6.88 -12.57
CA LEU A 283 3.35 -6.46 -11.31
C LEU A 283 4.87 -6.52 -11.39
N GLY A 284 5.43 -7.59 -11.94
CA GLY A 284 6.87 -7.73 -12.13
C GLY A 284 7.46 -6.60 -12.98
N LYS A 285 6.80 -6.23 -14.10
CA LYS A 285 7.19 -5.09 -14.93
C LYS A 285 7.13 -3.75 -14.20
N LEU A 286 6.29 -3.65 -13.17
CA LEU A 286 6.16 -2.46 -12.33
C LEU A 286 7.06 -2.51 -11.08
N GLY A 287 7.85 -3.56 -10.91
CA GLY A 287 8.69 -3.71 -9.72
C GLY A 287 7.91 -4.00 -8.44
N ALA A 288 6.76 -4.65 -8.56
CA ALA A 288 5.96 -5.11 -7.45
C ALA A 288 5.98 -6.65 -7.37
N LEU A 289 6.03 -7.18 -6.15
CA LEU A 289 6.09 -8.60 -5.85
C LEU A 289 4.73 -9.05 -5.30
N PRO A 290 4.05 -10.04 -5.92
CA PRO A 290 2.81 -10.58 -5.39
C PRO A 290 3.06 -11.35 -4.08
N ILE A 291 2.12 -11.23 -3.11
CA ILE A 291 2.17 -11.92 -1.81
C ILE A 291 0.92 -12.81 -1.65
N GLY A 292 -0.26 -12.22 -1.52
CA GLY A 292 -1.52 -12.97 -1.36
C GLY A 292 -1.65 -13.66 0.00
N SER A 293 -1.59 -12.88 1.10
CA SER A 293 -1.67 -13.42 2.47
C SER A 293 -3.09 -13.80 2.89
N SER A 294 -3.20 -14.60 3.97
CA SER A 294 -4.47 -14.74 4.70
C SER A 294 -4.81 -13.43 5.45
N PRO A 295 -6.09 -13.24 5.86
CA PRO A 295 -6.50 -12.12 6.70
C PRO A 295 -5.68 -12.00 7.99
N GLN A 296 -5.44 -13.12 8.66
CA GLN A 296 -4.69 -13.19 9.92
C GLN A 296 -3.21 -12.79 9.74
N GLN A 297 -2.59 -13.23 8.64
CA GLN A 297 -1.22 -12.84 8.32
C GLN A 297 -1.12 -11.35 8.02
N PHE A 298 -2.13 -10.76 7.38
CA PHE A 298 -2.15 -9.33 7.10
C PHE A 298 -2.37 -8.52 8.38
N ASP A 299 -3.27 -8.94 9.26
CA ASP A 299 -3.46 -8.33 10.59
C ASP A 299 -2.15 -8.31 11.38
N ALA A 300 -1.49 -9.47 11.49
CA ALA A 300 -0.19 -9.59 12.16
C ALA A 300 0.88 -8.67 11.56
N ARG A 301 0.86 -8.48 10.23
CA ARG A 301 1.79 -7.55 9.55
C ARG A 301 1.53 -6.09 9.93
N ILE A 302 0.28 -5.66 10.04
CA ILE A 302 -0.07 -4.29 10.46
C ILE A 302 0.47 -4.02 11.87
N HIS A 303 0.25 -4.95 12.80
CA HIS A 303 0.77 -4.85 14.17
C HIS A 303 2.30 -4.83 14.21
N ALA A 304 2.96 -5.74 13.51
CA ALA A 304 4.42 -5.82 13.45
C ALA A 304 5.06 -4.52 12.91
N ASP A 305 4.44 -3.91 11.90
CA ASP A 305 4.93 -2.64 11.37
C ASP A 305 4.73 -1.49 12.36
N TYR A 306 3.60 -1.43 13.06
CA TYR A 306 3.38 -0.45 14.13
C TYR A 306 4.46 -0.54 15.20
N ASP A 307 4.74 -1.74 15.70
CA ASP A 307 5.74 -2.00 16.74
C ASP A 307 7.16 -1.67 16.26
N LYS A 308 7.49 -2.03 15.02
CA LYS A 308 8.79 -1.75 14.40
C LYS A 308 9.05 -0.26 14.27
N TRP A 309 8.04 0.48 13.76
CA TRP A 309 8.25 1.88 13.42
C TRP A 309 8.11 2.84 14.61
N GLY A 310 7.42 2.47 15.67
CA GLY A 310 7.24 3.32 16.85
C GLY A 310 8.56 3.89 17.39
N PRO A 311 9.53 3.06 17.78
CA PRO A 311 10.84 3.52 18.27
C PRO A 311 11.62 4.36 17.25
N ILE A 312 11.54 4.01 15.96
CA ILE A 312 12.26 4.71 14.88
C ILE A 312 11.69 6.13 14.67
N ILE A 313 10.37 6.26 14.63
CA ILE A 313 9.65 7.54 14.50
C ILE A 313 9.97 8.44 15.67
N GLN A 314 9.95 7.89 16.89
CA GLN A 314 10.29 8.62 18.11
C GLN A 314 11.76 9.09 18.09
N ALA A 315 12.70 8.22 17.72
CA ALA A 315 14.13 8.53 17.65
C ALA A 315 14.45 9.58 16.56
N ALA A 316 13.67 9.59 15.47
CA ALA A 316 13.76 10.59 14.41
C ALA A 316 13.18 11.95 14.82
N GLY A 317 12.58 12.07 16.00
CA GLY A 317 11.95 13.30 16.47
C GLY A 317 10.71 13.70 15.67
N MET A 318 10.11 12.78 14.93
CA MET A 318 8.89 13.04 14.16
C MET A 318 7.73 13.24 15.14
N LYS A 319 7.18 14.44 15.14
CA LYS A 319 6.04 14.78 15.99
C LYS A 319 4.74 14.48 15.27
N PRO A 320 3.71 14.01 15.97
CA PRO A 320 2.38 13.89 15.41
C PRO A 320 1.88 15.26 14.89
N GLU A 321 1.40 15.27 13.65
CA GLU A 321 0.75 16.43 13.02
C GLU A 321 -0.69 16.59 13.49
#